data_7225afc3e18476465c387a13d0ae5dd2
#
_entry.id   7225afc3e18476465c387a13d0ae5dd2
#
_cell.length_a   1.000
_cell.length_b   1.000
_cell.length_c   1.000
_cell.angle_alpha   90.00
_cell.angle_beta   90.00
_cell.angle_gamma   90.00
#
_symmetry.space_group_name_H-M   'P 1'
#
loop_
_entity.id
_entity.type
_entity.pdbx_description
1 polymer ?
#
loop_
_entity_poly.entity_id
_entity_poly.type
_entity_poly.pdbx_seq_one_letter_code
_entity_poly.pdbx_strand_id
1 'polypeptide(L)'
;VSLYSHSISRFIAYMNTAFVGFITTSVSMRFLFPALSLEGRAFWILKTAPFNISKLLTYKFWFYIPWILIIGNTMTILANYILDVPWYLYLVNGINITCICITNSMLAICFGAIYPNYKAENINKIFMSFGGTFYMVASLAFMFLFLMCQSYPGILIYRANVRNQDPVTWQIVLAVGWVLVGFVIMAAFLYFPYKWAVRAVNNAEAEQ
;
A
#
# COMPACT_ATOMS: atom_id res chain seq x y z
N VAL A 1 -24.44 28.11 -0.74
CA VAL A 1 -23.69 27.53 -1.91
C VAL A 1 -22.31 27.05 -1.48
N SER A 2 -21.59 27.77 -0.58
CA SER A 2 -20.21 27.43 -0.18
C SER A 2 -20.05 26.11 0.62
N LEU A 3 -20.99 25.77 1.50
CA LEU A 3 -20.92 24.57 2.35
C LEU A 3 -21.08 23.26 1.55
N TYR A 4 -21.85 23.30 0.51
CA TYR A 4 -22.06 22.14 -0.38
C TYR A 4 -20.80 21.85 -1.22
N SER A 5 -20.18 22.91 -1.74
CA SER A 5 -18.93 22.81 -2.52
C SER A 5 -17.78 22.21 -1.70
N HIS A 6 -17.61 22.62 -0.44
CA HIS A 6 -16.56 22.09 0.44
C HIS A 6 -16.76 20.64 0.87
N SER A 7 -18.01 20.16 0.96
CA SER A 7 -18.28 18.74 1.23
C SER A 7 -17.96 17.85 0.03
N ILE A 8 -18.25 18.35 -1.17
CA ILE A 8 -17.92 17.68 -2.43
C ILE A 8 -16.39 17.61 -2.62
N SER A 9 -15.67 18.71 -2.39
CA SER A 9 -14.21 18.74 -2.52
C SER A 9 -13.50 17.72 -1.64
N ARG A 10 -14.00 17.48 -0.41
CA ARG A 10 -13.46 16.44 0.48
C ARG A 10 -13.68 15.03 -0.05
N PHE A 11 -14.91 14.74 -0.46
CA PHE A 11 -15.24 13.45 -1.02
C PHE A 11 -14.36 13.16 -2.24
N ILE A 12 -14.18 14.16 -3.10
CA ILE A 12 -13.30 14.08 -4.26
C ILE A 12 -11.85 13.85 -3.83
N ALA A 13 -11.35 14.54 -2.79
CA ALA A 13 -9.99 14.35 -2.30
C ALA A 13 -9.73 12.93 -1.77
N TYR A 14 -10.68 12.33 -1.03
CA TYR A 14 -10.59 10.92 -0.61
C TYR A 14 -10.69 9.94 -1.77
N MET A 15 -11.60 10.16 -2.71
CA MET A 15 -11.69 9.37 -3.94
C MET A 15 -10.40 9.44 -4.74
N ASN A 16 -9.81 10.63 -4.83
CA ASN A 16 -8.52 10.81 -5.50
C ASN A 16 -7.40 10.01 -4.82
N THR A 17 -7.32 10.01 -3.49
CA THR A 17 -6.35 9.18 -2.76
C THR A 17 -6.55 7.69 -3.04
N ALA A 18 -7.80 7.24 -3.16
CA ALA A 18 -8.11 5.86 -3.56
C ALA A 18 -7.64 5.56 -4.99
N PHE A 19 -7.87 6.47 -5.95
CA PHE A 19 -7.40 6.30 -7.33
C PHE A 19 -5.87 6.26 -7.43
N VAL A 20 -5.17 7.14 -6.73
CA VAL A 20 -3.70 7.12 -6.67
C VAL A 20 -3.21 5.82 -6.01
N GLY A 21 -3.86 5.37 -4.95
CA GLY A 21 -3.60 4.08 -4.32
C GLY A 21 -3.79 2.91 -5.29
N PHE A 22 -4.82 2.93 -6.12
CA PHE A 22 -5.04 1.93 -7.16
C PHE A 22 -3.94 1.95 -8.24
N ILE A 23 -3.52 3.14 -8.68
CA ILE A 23 -2.41 3.29 -9.64
C ILE A 23 -1.12 2.71 -9.04
N THR A 24 -0.78 3.06 -7.80
CA THR A 24 0.44 2.55 -7.14
C THR A 24 0.37 1.04 -6.90
N THR A 25 -0.80 0.48 -6.61
CA THR A 25 -1.03 -0.97 -6.55
C THR A 25 -0.73 -1.63 -7.91
N SER A 26 -1.25 -1.06 -8.99
CA SER A 26 -1.03 -1.57 -10.35
C SER A 26 0.44 -1.51 -10.78
N VAL A 27 1.15 -0.44 -10.41
CA VAL A 27 2.60 -0.31 -10.64
C VAL A 27 3.37 -1.36 -9.83
N SER A 28 3.04 -1.52 -8.54
CA SER A 28 3.66 -2.53 -7.68
C SER A 28 3.43 -3.94 -8.20
N MET A 29 2.25 -4.24 -8.76
CA MET A 29 1.95 -5.52 -9.37
C MET A 29 2.86 -5.83 -10.57
N ARG A 30 3.19 -4.83 -11.38
CA ARG A 30 4.01 -5.02 -12.59
C ARG A 30 5.50 -5.13 -12.30
N PHE A 31 5.99 -4.42 -11.30
CA PHE A 31 7.42 -4.33 -11.02
C PHE A 31 7.87 -5.14 -9.80
N LEU A 32 7.11 -5.10 -8.71
CA LEU A 32 7.50 -5.74 -7.46
C LEU A 32 7.07 -7.19 -7.39
N PHE A 33 5.84 -7.49 -7.81
CA PHE A 33 5.32 -8.86 -7.77
C PHE A 33 6.18 -9.85 -8.57
N PRO A 34 6.61 -9.57 -9.84
CA PRO A 34 7.46 -10.49 -10.59
C PRO A 34 8.94 -10.44 -10.17
N ALA A 35 9.36 -9.53 -9.29
CA ALA A 35 10.76 -9.29 -8.97
C ALA A 35 11.53 -10.53 -8.49
N LEU A 36 10.88 -11.48 -7.82
CA LEU A 36 11.49 -12.73 -7.41
C LEU A 36 11.45 -13.79 -8.54
N SER A 37 10.35 -13.86 -9.28
CA SER A 37 10.17 -14.79 -10.40
C SER A 37 11.14 -14.50 -11.56
N LEU A 38 11.51 -13.23 -11.79
CA LEU A 38 12.46 -12.81 -12.82
C LEU A 38 13.90 -13.31 -12.56
N GLU A 39 14.26 -13.58 -11.31
CA GLU A 39 15.55 -14.19 -10.96
C GLU A 39 15.59 -15.71 -11.24
N GLY A 40 14.49 -16.29 -11.75
CA GLY A 40 14.22 -17.70 -11.89
C GLY A 40 15.39 -18.58 -12.34
N ARG A 41 16.09 -18.22 -13.43
CA ARG A 41 17.25 -19.00 -13.90
C ARG A 41 18.51 -18.80 -13.05
N ALA A 42 18.64 -17.67 -12.37
CA ALA A 42 19.76 -17.33 -11.49
C ALA A 42 19.47 -17.67 -10.01
N PHE A 43 18.24 -18.10 -9.69
CA PHE A 43 17.83 -18.40 -8.32
C PHE A 43 18.63 -19.54 -7.67
N TRP A 44 19.15 -20.48 -8.47
CA TRP A 44 20.05 -21.53 -7.99
C TRP A 44 21.37 -20.97 -7.43
N ILE A 45 21.89 -19.86 -8.01
CA ILE A 45 23.08 -19.17 -7.51
C ILE A 45 22.81 -18.52 -6.16
N LEU A 46 21.60 -17.97 -5.98
CA LEU A 46 21.18 -17.41 -4.70
C LEU A 46 21.00 -18.48 -3.62
N LYS A 47 20.62 -19.71 -4.02
CA LYS A 47 20.52 -20.87 -3.11
C LYS A 47 21.88 -21.40 -2.64
N THR A 48 22.90 -21.36 -3.50
CA THR A 48 24.25 -21.84 -3.13
C THR A 48 25.02 -20.82 -2.29
N ALA A 49 24.58 -19.56 -2.29
CA ALA A 49 25.17 -18.53 -1.42
C ALA A 49 24.60 -18.66 0.01
N PRO A 50 25.40 -18.41 1.05
CA PRO A 50 24.94 -18.45 2.45
C PRO A 50 24.04 -17.25 2.78
N PHE A 51 22.96 -17.09 2.01
CA PHE A 51 22.04 -15.94 2.10
C PHE A 51 20.76 -16.33 2.80
N ASN A 52 20.37 -15.57 3.80
CA ASN A 52 19.07 -15.74 4.45
C ASN A 52 18.00 -15.08 3.56
N ILE A 53 17.04 -15.85 3.07
CA ILE A 53 15.99 -15.41 2.11
C ILE A 53 15.13 -14.29 2.69
N SER A 54 14.90 -14.26 3.98
CA SER A 54 14.19 -13.13 4.61
C SER A 54 14.93 -11.79 4.40
N LYS A 55 16.26 -11.80 4.37
CA LYS A 55 17.06 -10.61 4.03
C LYS A 55 16.90 -10.21 2.57
N LEU A 56 16.82 -11.19 1.66
CA LEU A 56 16.60 -10.92 0.23
C LEU A 56 15.27 -10.18 0.00
N LEU A 57 14.18 -10.64 0.60
CA LEU A 57 12.87 -9.98 0.52
C LEU A 57 12.93 -8.54 1.06
N THR A 58 13.63 -8.34 2.17
CA THR A 58 13.80 -7.02 2.78
C THR A 58 14.64 -6.10 1.90
N TYR A 59 15.72 -6.58 1.30
CA TYR A 59 16.54 -5.78 0.39
C TYR A 59 15.77 -5.38 -0.86
N LYS A 60 14.99 -6.28 -1.44
CA LYS A 60 14.12 -5.95 -2.58
C LYS A 60 13.09 -4.89 -2.20
N PHE A 61 12.47 -5.02 -1.03
CA PHE A 61 11.55 -4.01 -0.53
C PHE A 61 12.21 -2.63 -0.46
N TRP A 62 13.37 -2.52 0.20
CA TRP A 62 14.09 -1.25 0.34
C TRP A 62 14.57 -0.66 -0.99
N PHE A 63 14.86 -1.50 -1.99
CA PHE A 63 15.26 -1.04 -3.32
C PHE A 63 14.09 -0.43 -4.11
N TYR A 64 12.90 -1.03 -4.03
CA TYR A 64 11.75 -0.58 -4.82
C TYR A 64 10.90 0.48 -4.14
N ILE A 65 10.85 0.51 -2.81
CA ILE A 65 9.95 1.39 -2.06
C ILE A 65 10.17 2.90 -2.36
N PRO A 66 11.39 3.44 -2.52
CA PRO A 66 11.57 4.85 -2.82
C PRO A 66 10.89 5.26 -4.13
N TRP A 67 10.95 4.43 -5.15
CA TRP A 67 10.32 4.70 -6.45
C TRP A 67 8.81 4.75 -6.36
N ILE A 68 8.20 3.81 -5.65
CA ILE A 68 6.75 3.78 -5.43
C ILE A 68 6.30 4.97 -4.59
N LEU A 69 7.06 5.36 -3.57
CA LEU A 69 6.77 6.53 -2.74
C LEU A 69 6.85 7.84 -3.56
N ILE A 70 7.85 7.98 -4.42
CA ILE A 70 7.98 9.15 -5.29
C ILE A 70 6.77 9.23 -6.21
N ILE A 71 6.40 8.15 -6.89
CA ILE A 71 5.24 8.11 -7.80
C ILE A 71 3.95 8.44 -7.03
N GLY A 72 3.68 7.77 -5.92
CA GLY A 72 2.44 7.95 -5.15
C GLY A 72 2.31 9.36 -4.58
N ASN A 73 3.36 9.89 -3.95
CA ASN A 73 3.30 11.23 -3.37
C ASN A 73 3.25 12.33 -4.46
N THR A 74 4.00 12.20 -5.55
CA THR A 74 3.95 13.17 -6.65
C THR A 74 2.56 13.23 -7.27
N MET A 75 1.95 12.07 -7.55
CA MET A 75 0.58 12.00 -8.07
C MET A 75 -0.43 12.62 -7.10
N THR A 76 -0.30 12.36 -5.80
CA THR A 76 -1.19 12.93 -4.77
C THR A 76 -1.03 14.45 -4.67
N ILE A 77 0.20 14.97 -4.70
CA ILE A 77 0.45 16.41 -4.66
C ILE A 77 -0.13 17.10 -5.89
N LEU A 78 0.11 16.57 -7.08
CA LEU A 78 -0.44 17.11 -8.33
C LEU A 78 -1.96 17.11 -8.33
N ALA A 79 -2.57 16.03 -7.91
CA ALA A 79 -4.01 15.90 -7.87
C ALA A 79 -4.65 16.85 -6.84
N ASN A 80 -4.06 16.98 -5.64
CA ASN A 80 -4.51 17.94 -4.65
C ASN A 80 -4.36 19.39 -5.13
N TYR A 81 -3.29 19.68 -5.88
CA TYR A 81 -3.07 21.00 -6.50
C TYR A 81 -4.15 21.33 -7.54
N ILE A 82 -4.47 20.41 -8.44
CA ILE A 82 -5.52 20.59 -9.46
C ILE A 82 -6.90 20.75 -8.83
N LEU A 83 -7.17 20.07 -7.72
CA LEU A 83 -8.46 20.10 -7.01
C LEU A 83 -8.59 21.31 -6.05
N ASP A 84 -7.58 22.16 -5.95
CA ASP A 84 -7.51 23.31 -5.03
C ASP A 84 -7.90 22.94 -3.59
N VAL A 85 -7.29 21.85 -3.11
CA VAL A 85 -7.60 21.28 -1.79
C VAL A 85 -6.88 22.08 -0.70
N PRO A 86 -7.50 22.35 0.48
CA PRO A 86 -6.84 23.04 1.59
C PRO A 86 -5.56 22.34 2.05
N TRP A 87 -4.56 23.11 2.49
CA TRP A 87 -3.21 22.62 2.84
C TRP A 87 -3.18 21.47 3.86
N TYR A 88 -4.08 21.44 4.83
CA TYR A 88 -4.15 20.37 5.83
C TYR A 88 -4.52 19.01 5.21
N LEU A 89 -5.30 18.99 4.12
CA LEU A 89 -5.62 17.77 3.41
C LEU A 89 -4.43 17.25 2.59
N TYR A 90 -3.48 18.10 2.16
CA TYR A 90 -2.23 17.64 1.57
C TYR A 90 -1.45 16.74 2.53
N LEU A 91 -1.34 17.14 3.81
CA LEU A 91 -0.66 16.35 4.84
C LEU A 91 -1.39 15.02 5.08
N VAL A 92 -2.71 15.06 5.27
CA VAL A 92 -3.50 13.84 5.52
C VAL A 92 -3.41 12.87 4.34
N ASN A 93 -3.62 13.36 3.12
CA ASN A 93 -3.55 12.53 1.91
C ASN A 93 -2.12 12.00 1.66
N GLY A 94 -1.09 12.81 1.93
CA GLY A 94 0.31 12.41 1.81
C GLY A 94 0.69 11.29 2.79
N ILE A 95 0.24 11.36 4.04
CA ILE A 95 0.44 10.29 5.03
C ILE A 95 -0.31 9.03 4.58
N ASN A 96 -1.57 9.16 4.17
CA ASN A 96 -2.40 8.03 3.75
C ASN A 96 -1.79 7.31 2.54
N ILE A 97 -1.37 8.03 1.50
CA ILE A 97 -0.76 7.40 0.32
C ILE A 97 0.59 6.77 0.65
N THR A 98 1.37 7.37 1.54
CA THR A 98 2.63 6.79 2.01
C THR A 98 2.41 5.44 2.70
N CYS A 99 1.42 5.33 3.60
CA CYS A 99 1.04 4.08 4.26
C CYS A 99 0.55 3.03 3.23
N ILE A 100 -0.27 3.45 2.27
CA ILE A 100 -0.76 2.58 1.19
C ILE A 100 0.40 2.07 0.34
N CYS A 101 1.33 2.93 -0.09
CA CYS A 101 2.49 2.56 -0.87
C CYS A 101 3.39 1.54 -0.15
N ILE A 102 3.67 1.77 1.14
CA ILE A 102 4.50 0.86 1.95
C ILE A 102 3.84 -0.53 2.02
N THR A 103 2.56 -0.58 2.36
CA THR A 103 1.86 -1.85 2.54
C THR A 103 1.70 -2.59 1.22
N ASN A 104 1.27 -1.93 0.15
CA ASN A 104 1.09 -2.55 -1.15
C ASN A 104 2.41 -3.04 -1.76
N SER A 105 3.50 -2.32 -1.55
CA SER A 105 4.83 -2.77 -2.00
C SER A 105 5.28 -4.03 -1.26
N MET A 106 5.05 -4.09 0.05
CA MET A 106 5.37 -5.29 0.83
C MET A 106 4.49 -6.48 0.44
N LEU A 107 3.17 -6.25 0.26
CA LEU A 107 2.25 -7.27 -0.23
C LEU A 107 2.68 -7.82 -1.59
N ALA A 108 3.08 -6.97 -2.54
CA ALA A 108 3.52 -7.38 -3.87
C ALA A 108 4.72 -8.34 -3.80
N ILE A 109 5.72 -8.00 -3.01
CA ILE A 109 6.91 -8.83 -2.83
C ILE A 109 6.57 -10.16 -2.12
N CYS A 110 5.74 -10.10 -1.07
CA CYS A 110 5.35 -11.28 -0.32
C CYS A 110 4.53 -12.26 -1.16
N PHE A 111 3.51 -11.79 -1.89
CA PHE A 111 2.72 -12.65 -2.76
C PHE A 111 3.53 -13.15 -3.96
N GLY A 112 4.45 -12.34 -4.49
CA GLY A 112 5.40 -12.78 -5.51
C GLY A 112 6.36 -13.88 -5.03
N ALA A 113 6.67 -13.90 -3.72
CA ALA A 113 7.48 -14.94 -3.09
C ALA A 113 6.68 -16.22 -2.76
N ILE A 114 5.39 -16.07 -2.39
CA ILE A 114 4.50 -17.21 -2.10
C ILE A 114 4.13 -17.99 -3.37
N TYR A 115 3.93 -17.27 -4.50
CA TYR A 115 3.52 -17.84 -5.78
C TYR A 115 4.56 -17.58 -6.88
N PRO A 116 5.80 -18.08 -6.74
CA PRO A 116 6.84 -17.83 -7.72
C PRO A 116 6.57 -18.63 -9.00
N ASN A 117 6.72 -18.00 -10.15
CA ASN A 117 6.63 -18.65 -11.44
C ASN A 117 7.96 -18.55 -12.21
N TYR A 118 8.87 -19.47 -11.90
CA TYR A 118 10.23 -19.51 -12.49
C TYR A 118 10.27 -19.98 -13.95
N LYS A 119 9.18 -20.58 -14.45
CA LYS A 119 9.09 -21.14 -15.82
C LYS A 119 8.46 -20.16 -16.82
N ALA A 120 8.01 -18.99 -16.36
CA ALA A 120 7.35 -18.05 -17.24
C ALA A 120 8.37 -17.32 -18.13
N GLU A 121 8.23 -17.48 -19.44
CA GLU A 121 9.05 -16.77 -20.43
C GLU A 121 8.69 -15.29 -20.57
N ASN A 122 7.45 -14.93 -20.21
CA ASN A 122 6.92 -13.58 -20.32
C ASN A 122 6.48 -13.03 -18.95
N ILE A 123 6.87 -11.80 -18.65
CA ILE A 123 6.48 -11.08 -17.43
C ILE A 123 4.94 -11.01 -17.28
N ASN A 124 4.23 -10.87 -18.40
CA ASN A 124 2.77 -10.80 -18.41
C ASN A 124 2.11 -12.07 -17.84
N LYS A 125 2.69 -13.25 -18.05
CA LYS A 125 2.19 -14.51 -17.48
C LYS A 125 2.41 -14.59 -15.96
N ILE A 126 3.40 -13.87 -15.44
CA ILE A 126 3.71 -13.88 -14.01
C ILE A 126 2.65 -13.07 -13.23
N PHE A 127 2.38 -11.83 -13.62
CA PHE A 127 1.41 -11.02 -12.86
C PHE A 127 -0.05 -11.39 -13.17
N MET A 128 -0.36 -12.01 -14.31
CA MET A 128 -1.68 -12.60 -14.60
C MET A 128 -1.90 -13.96 -13.92
N SER A 129 -0.95 -14.44 -13.13
CA SER A 129 -1.08 -15.69 -12.38
C SER A 129 -2.10 -15.55 -11.24
N PHE A 130 -2.48 -16.70 -10.67
CA PHE A 130 -3.35 -16.77 -9.51
C PHE A 130 -2.82 -15.92 -8.33
N GLY A 131 -1.50 -15.95 -8.10
CA GLY A 131 -0.84 -15.12 -7.08
C GLY A 131 -1.00 -13.62 -7.33
N GLY A 132 -0.93 -13.17 -8.58
CA GLY A 132 -1.16 -11.77 -8.95
C GLY A 132 -2.60 -11.32 -8.68
N THR A 133 -3.58 -12.18 -8.98
CA THR A 133 -4.99 -11.90 -8.66
C THR A 133 -5.20 -11.80 -7.15
N PHE A 134 -4.63 -12.72 -6.35
CA PHE A 134 -4.69 -12.65 -4.89
C PHE A 134 -4.05 -11.39 -4.34
N TYR A 135 -2.90 -10.98 -4.88
CA TYR A 135 -2.27 -9.71 -4.51
C TYR A 135 -3.21 -8.53 -4.77
N MET A 136 -3.84 -8.45 -5.96
CA MET A 136 -4.78 -7.36 -6.27
C MET A 136 -5.95 -7.31 -5.29
N VAL A 137 -6.59 -8.44 -5.03
CA VAL A 137 -7.71 -8.51 -4.09
C VAL A 137 -7.27 -8.09 -2.68
N ALA A 138 -6.13 -8.59 -2.20
CA ALA A 138 -5.62 -8.27 -0.87
C ALA A 138 -5.25 -6.77 -0.74
N SER A 139 -4.61 -6.18 -1.76
CA SER A 139 -4.23 -4.77 -1.73
C SER A 139 -5.43 -3.84 -1.84
N LEU A 140 -6.46 -4.19 -2.65
CA LEU A 140 -7.71 -3.43 -2.70
C LEU A 140 -8.49 -3.53 -1.39
N ALA A 141 -8.56 -4.71 -0.79
CA ALA A 141 -9.21 -4.91 0.51
C ALA A 141 -8.50 -4.09 1.60
N PHE A 142 -7.16 -4.12 1.65
CA PHE A 142 -6.39 -3.28 2.55
C PHE A 142 -6.69 -1.80 2.36
N MET A 143 -6.61 -1.31 1.11
CA MET A 143 -6.83 0.09 0.79
C MET A 143 -8.22 0.55 1.22
N PHE A 144 -9.26 -0.25 0.94
CA PHE A 144 -10.63 0.06 1.32
C PHE A 144 -10.77 0.14 2.85
N LEU A 145 -10.31 -0.87 3.59
CA LEU A 145 -10.37 -0.90 5.05
C LEU A 145 -9.58 0.26 5.68
N PHE A 146 -8.38 0.53 5.18
CA PHE A 146 -7.53 1.60 5.67
C PHE A 146 -8.17 2.98 5.47
N LEU A 147 -8.66 3.28 4.26
CA LEU A 147 -9.32 4.55 3.95
C LEU A 147 -10.63 4.73 4.72
N MET A 148 -11.38 3.67 4.96
CA MET A 148 -12.57 3.71 5.83
C MET A 148 -12.20 4.14 7.25
N CYS A 149 -11.15 3.59 7.82
CA CYS A 149 -10.67 3.99 9.15
C CYS A 149 -10.20 5.46 9.19
N GLN A 150 -9.56 5.94 8.11
CA GLN A 150 -9.05 7.31 8.04
C GLN A 150 -10.11 8.36 7.70
N SER A 151 -11.30 7.95 7.27
CA SER A 151 -12.38 8.87 6.90
C SER A 151 -12.89 9.71 8.06
N TYR A 152 -13.05 9.11 9.25
CA TYR A 152 -13.57 9.80 10.43
C TYR A 152 -12.63 10.91 10.96
N PRO A 153 -11.32 10.66 11.17
CA PRO A 153 -10.36 11.70 11.50
C PRO A 153 -10.33 12.85 10.51
N GLY A 154 -10.38 12.53 9.20
CA GLY A 154 -10.43 13.55 8.16
C GLY A 154 -11.67 14.44 8.21
N ILE A 155 -12.84 13.89 8.53
CA ILE A 155 -14.06 14.67 8.75
C ILE A 155 -13.91 15.61 9.97
N LEU A 156 -13.28 15.15 11.04
CA LEU A 156 -13.09 15.93 12.25
C LEU A 156 -12.16 17.12 12.02
N ILE A 157 -11.02 16.89 11.37
CA ILE A 157 -10.05 17.94 10.99
C ILE A 157 -10.72 19.01 10.12
N TYR A 158 -11.56 18.58 9.19
CA TYR A 158 -12.31 19.52 8.38
C TYR A 158 -13.31 20.37 9.20
N ARG A 159 -14.08 19.77 10.11
CA ARG A 159 -15.03 20.51 10.95
C ARG A 159 -14.33 21.56 11.79
N ALA A 160 -13.16 21.23 12.34
CA ALA A 160 -12.35 22.15 13.12
C ALA A 160 -11.86 23.34 12.26
N ASN A 161 -11.32 23.09 11.06
CA ASN A 161 -10.68 24.15 10.26
C ASN A 161 -11.67 24.99 9.42
N VAL A 162 -12.78 24.41 8.98
CA VAL A 162 -13.71 25.12 8.05
C VAL A 162 -14.96 25.65 8.77
N ARG A 163 -15.45 24.93 9.77
CA ARG A 163 -16.64 25.33 10.51
C ARG A 163 -16.34 26.10 11.82
N ASN A 164 -15.06 26.25 12.17
CA ASN A 164 -14.63 26.79 13.49
C ASN A 164 -15.40 26.12 14.65
N GLN A 165 -15.72 24.85 14.51
CA GLN A 165 -16.35 24.06 15.56
C GLN A 165 -15.25 23.30 16.28
N ASP A 166 -14.96 23.74 17.50
CA ASP A 166 -13.99 23.04 18.35
C ASP A 166 -14.47 21.60 18.59
N PRO A 167 -13.65 20.60 18.28
CA PRO A 167 -14.04 19.22 18.48
C PRO A 167 -14.18 18.93 19.98
N VAL A 168 -15.27 18.31 20.34
CA VAL A 168 -15.49 17.87 21.73
C VAL A 168 -14.46 16.78 22.08
N THR A 169 -13.95 16.76 23.30
CA THR A 169 -12.87 15.86 23.74
C THR A 169 -13.10 14.39 23.37
N TRP A 170 -14.34 13.89 23.49
CA TRP A 170 -14.66 12.52 23.12
C TRP A 170 -14.54 12.23 21.60
N GLN A 171 -14.77 13.23 20.76
CA GLN A 171 -14.61 13.09 19.30
C GLN A 171 -13.14 12.96 18.91
N ILE A 172 -12.27 13.68 19.61
CA ILE A 172 -10.82 13.57 19.44
C ILE A 172 -10.35 12.17 19.85
N VAL A 173 -10.82 11.65 20.98
CA VAL A 173 -10.50 10.30 21.46
C VAL A 173 -10.94 9.25 20.44
N LEU A 174 -12.14 9.37 19.90
CA LEU A 174 -12.62 8.46 18.84
C LEU A 174 -11.79 8.57 17.56
N ALA A 175 -11.41 9.77 17.13
CA ALA A 175 -10.56 9.96 15.95
C ALA A 175 -9.19 9.30 16.11
N VAL A 176 -8.55 9.48 17.26
CA VAL A 176 -7.30 8.81 17.59
C VAL A 176 -7.48 7.29 17.60
N GLY A 177 -8.58 6.79 18.16
CA GLY A 177 -8.93 5.37 18.13
C GLY A 177 -9.01 4.81 16.70
N TRP A 178 -9.69 5.51 15.79
CA TRP A 178 -9.79 5.10 14.38
C TRP A 178 -8.45 5.13 13.65
N VAL A 179 -7.60 6.12 13.92
CA VAL A 179 -6.23 6.16 13.38
C VAL A 179 -5.44 4.95 13.86
N LEU A 180 -5.50 4.62 15.15
CA LEU A 180 -4.82 3.46 15.71
C LEU A 180 -5.32 2.15 15.10
N VAL A 181 -6.62 1.99 14.90
CA VAL A 181 -7.20 0.85 14.20
C VAL A 181 -6.64 0.74 12.77
N GLY A 182 -6.55 1.85 12.04
CA GLY A 182 -5.92 1.87 10.71
C GLY A 182 -4.47 1.39 10.73
N PHE A 183 -3.66 1.82 11.69
CA PHE A 183 -2.28 1.35 11.85
C PHE A 183 -2.19 -0.13 12.27
N VAL A 184 -3.11 -0.62 13.09
CA VAL A 184 -3.19 -2.05 13.43
C VAL A 184 -3.51 -2.88 12.18
N ILE A 185 -4.46 -2.43 11.35
CA ILE A 185 -4.76 -3.09 10.06
C ILE A 185 -3.52 -3.09 9.16
N MET A 186 -2.83 -1.95 9.05
CA MET A 186 -1.57 -1.86 8.30
C MET A 186 -0.52 -2.86 8.81
N ALA A 187 -0.31 -2.91 10.12
CA ALA A 187 0.64 -3.84 10.75
C ALA A 187 0.27 -5.31 10.49
N ALA A 188 -1.02 -5.64 10.53
CA ALA A 188 -1.51 -6.98 10.22
C ALA A 188 -1.22 -7.36 8.76
N PHE A 189 -1.52 -6.46 7.80
CA PHE A 189 -1.25 -6.68 6.37
C PHE A 189 0.25 -6.68 6.02
N LEU A 190 1.10 -6.12 6.85
CA LEU A 190 2.56 -6.25 6.72
C LEU A 190 3.07 -7.57 7.32
N TYR A 191 2.62 -7.91 8.54
CA TYR A 191 3.17 -9.03 9.31
C TYR A 191 2.76 -10.41 8.77
N PHE A 192 1.44 -10.62 8.49
CA PHE A 192 0.94 -11.93 8.09
C PHE A 192 1.50 -12.39 6.73
N PRO A 193 1.43 -11.60 5.66
CA PRO A 193 1.98 -11.99 4.37
C PRO A 193 3.50 -12.17 4.39
N TYR A 194 4.22 -11.32 5.16
CA TYR A 194 5.66 -11.46 5.32
C TYR A 194 6.03 -12.80 5.96
N LYS A 195 5.35 -13.17 7.06
CA LYS A 195 5.58 -14.45 7.74
C LYS A 195 5.26 -15.65 6.83
N TRP A 196 4.19 -15.53 6.02
CA TRP A 196 3.83 -16.56 5.05
C TRP A 196 4.86 -16.67 3.93
N ALA A 197 5.32 -15.55 3.40
CA ALA A 197 6.34 -15.53 2.35
C ALA A 197 7.65 -16.19 2.83
N VAL A 198 8.12 -15.84 4.02
CA VAL A 198 9.33 -16.47 4.60
C VAL A 198 9.15 -17.97 4.80
N ARG A 199 8.00 -18.43 5.29
CA ARG A 199 7.70 -19.86 5.44
C ARG A 199 7.63 -20.60 4.11
N ALA A 200 6.94 -20.01 3.11
CA ALA A 200 6.79 -20.63 1.80
C ALA A 200 8.14 -20.84 1.12
N VAL A 201 9.01 -19.86 1.23
CA VAL A 201 10.35 -19.97 0.61
C VAL A 201 11.25 -20.94 1.38
N ASN A 202 11.22 -20.96 2.72
CA ASN A 202 11.98 -21.92 3.52
C ASN A 202 11.51 -23.38 3.29
N ASN A 203 10.20 -23.61 3.12
CA ASN A 203 9.68 -24.95 2.83
C ASN A 203 10.09 -25.42 1.42
N ALA A 204 10.10 -24.53 0.44
CA ALA A 204 10.60 -24.84 -0.90
C ALA A 204 12.11 -25.16 -0.94
N GLU A 205 12.86 -24.81 0.12
CA GLU A 205 14.25 -25.23 0.32
C GLU A 205 14.36 -26.65 0.90
N ALA A 206 13.41 -27.05 1.75
CA ALA A 206 13.45 -28.33 2.44
C ALA A 206 12.97 -29.52 1.56
N GLU A 207 12.22 -29.27 0.50
CA GLU A 207 11.68 -30.29 -0.42
C GLU A 207 12.59 -30.65 -1.61
N GLN A 208 13.79 -30.09 -1.67
CA GLN A 208 14.78 -30.35 -2.74
C GLN A 208 16.11 -30.83 -2.20
#